data_8dadfbf81205d4878c9f2b1d2382a1b5
#
_entry.id   8dadfbf81205d4878c9f2b1d2382a1b5
#
_cell.length_a   1.000
_cell.length_b   1.000
_cell.length_c   1.000
_cell.angle_alpha   90.00
_cell.angle_beta   90.00
_cell.angle_gamma   90.00
#
_symmetry.space_group_name_H-M   'P 1'
#
loop_
_entity.id
_entity.type
_entity.pdbx_description
1 polymer ?
#
loop_
_entity_poly.entity_id
_entity_poly.type
_entity_poly.pdbx_seq_one_letter_code
_entity_poly.pdbx_strand_id
1 'polypeptide(L)'
;MPIGLKIGKLVNKTVWQPDRKQVVIDQTLELTCDCGTTIIVEQHIDGMTMIEGVRHPITAGNNTLELKQMRIVNPRTVRPDGEPALYDLAVRVYAVGLDPILVSETVSFLNLIKDHS
;
A
#
# COMPACT_ATOMS: atom_id res chain seq x y z
N MET A 1 5.83 28.47 0.59
CA MET A 1 6.69 27.50 -0.08
C MET A 1 6.15 26.10 0.10
N PRO A 2 6.15 25.25 -0.93
CA PRO A 2 5.76 23.87 -0.76
C PRO A 2 6.76 23.15 0.15
N ILE A 3 6.24 22.17 0.88
CA ILE A 3 7.11 21.33 1.73
C ILE A 3 7.93 20.40 0.86
N GLY A 4 9.15 20.06 1.29
CA GLY A 4 10.00 19.09 0.62
C GLY A 4 9.69 17.69 1.10
N LEU A 5 8.72 17.04 0.47
CA LEU A 5 8.30 15.69 0.79
C LEU A 5 8.81 14.73 -0.26
N LYS A 6 9.47 13.67 0.17
CA LYS A 6 10.00 12.66 -0.73
C LYS A 6 9.60 11.27 -0.23
N ILE A 7 8.94 10.49 -1.08
CA ILE A 7 8.59 9.11 -0.75
C ILE A 7 9.82 8.23 -0.96
N GLY A 8 10.22 7.50 0.08
CA GLY A 8 11.34 6.58 0.02
C GLY A 8 10.94 5.25 -0.57
N LYS A 9 10.05 4.52 0.13
CA LYS A 9 9.57 3.26 -0.41
C LYS A 9 8.26 2.82 0.25
N LEU A 10 7.50 2.03 -0.49
CA LEU A 10 6.32 1.33 0.01
C LEU A 10 6.67 -0.13 0.21
N VAL A 11 6.51 -0.64 1.43
CA VAL A 11 6.74 -2.06 1.75
C VAL A 11 5.39 -2.74 1.94
N ASN A 12 5.14 -3.80 1.17
CA ASN A 12 3.93 -4.60 1.28
C ASN A 12 4.30 -5.96 1.86
N LYS A 13 3.74 -6.28 3.02
CA LYS A 13 3.88 -7.60 3.63
C LYS A 13 2.56 -8.33 3.50
N THR A 14 2.58 -9.49 2.84
CA THR A 14 1.37 -10.24 2.55
C THR A 14 1.38 -11.57 3.28
N VAL A 15 0.23 -11.93 3.86
CA VAL A 15 0.06 -13.19 4.59
C VAL A 15 -1.22 -13.86 4.13
N TRP A 16 -1.11 -15.14 3.75
CA TRP A 16 -2.26 -15.95 3.37
C TRP A 16 -2.91 -16.56 4.61
N GLN A 17 -4.23 -16.42 4.71
CA GLN A 17 -5.03 -17.04 5.78
C GLN A 17 -5.96 -18.08 5.17
N PRO A 18 -5.56 -19.38 5.18
CA PRO A 18 -6.31 -20.44 4.49
C PRO A 18 -7.72 -20.66 5.04
N ASP A 19 -7.89 -20.53 6.35
CA ASP A 19 -9.18 -20.72 7.03
C ASP A 19 -10.23 -19.70 6.61
N ARG A 20 -9.80 -18.50 6.21
CA ARG A 20 -10.68 -17.43 5.77
C ARG A 20 -10.61 -17.20 4.27
N LYS A 21 -9.74 -17.93 3.56
CA LYS A 21 -9.49 -17.77 2.12
C LYS A 21 -9.24 -16.32 1.75
N GLN A 22 -8.34 -15.66 2.48
CA GLN A 22 -8.01 -14.26 2.26
C GLN A 22 -6.51 -14.02 2.39
N VAL A 23 -6.05 -12.97 1.69
CA VAL A 23 -4.70 -12.43 1.86
C VAL A 23 -4.81 -11.16 2.68
N VAL A 24 -3.99 -11.07 3.72
CA VAL A 24 -3.87 -9.89 4.57
C VAL A 24 -2.64 -9.12 4.11
N ILE A 25 -2.79 -7.81 3.94
CA ILE A 25 -1.74 -6.94 3.43
C ILE A 25 -1.44 -5.87 4.45
N ASP A 26 -0.20 -5.86 4.96
CA ASP A 26 0.30 -4.82 5.84
C ASP A 26 1.24 -3.92 5.03
N GLN A 27 0.93 -2.63 4.99
CA GLN A 27 1.73 -1.66 4.25
C GLN A 27 2.49 -0.75 5.20
N THR A 28 3.75 -0.51 4.89
CA THR A 28 4.61 0.46 5.58
C THR A 28 5.11 1.44 4.54
N LEU A 29 4.98 2.73 4.83
CA LEU A 29 5.42 3.79 3.94
C LEU A 29 6.59 4.54 4.58
N GLU A 30 7.73 4.55 3.90
CA GLU A 30 8.91 5.30 4.33
C GLU A 30 9.01 6.57 3.51
N LEU A 31 9.18 7.70 4.20
CA LEU A 31 9.28 9.00 3.53
C LEU A 31 10.18 9.95 4.32
N THR A 32 10.63 11.00 3.65
CA THR A 32 11.38 12.09 4.28
C THR A 32 10.65 13.40 4.04
N CYS A 33 10.74 14.31 4.99
CA CYS A 33 10.15 15.63 4.87
C CYS A 33 11.09 16.67 5.49
N ASP A 34 11.08 17.87 4.94
CA ASP A 34 11.94 18.95 5.45
C ASP A 34 11.34 19.67 6.67
N CYS A 35 10.08 19.38 6.99
CA CYS A 35 9.39 20.02 8.13
C CYS A 35 8.31 19.09 8.68
N GLY A 36 7.89 19.36 9.91
CA GLY A 36 6.74 18.67 10.50
C GLY A 36 5.43 19.16 9.88
N THR A 37 4.54 18.24 9.56
CA THR A 37 3.22 18.54 9.00
C THR A 37 2.31 17.32 9.16
N THR A 38 1.09 17.42 8.66
CA THR A 38 0.17 16.28 8.60
C THR A 38 -0.11 15.98 7.15
N ILE A 39 0.03 14.70 6.78
CA ILE A 39 -0.30 14.21 5.44
C ILE A 39 -1.54 13.34 5.52
N ILE A 40 -2.18 13.13 4.37
CA ILE A 40 -3.32 12.24 4.24
C ILE A 40 -2.92 11.13 3.31
N VAL A 41 -3.17 9.87 3.71
CA VAL A 41 -2.78 8.69 2.93
C VAL A 41 -4.03 7.88 2.62
N GLU A 42 -4.22 7.56 1.34
CA GLU A 42 -5.24 6.62 0.86
C GLU A 42 -4.56 5.34 0.43
N GLN A 43 -5.24 4.21 0.63
CA GLN A 43 -4.73 2.90 0.21
C GLN A 43 -5.65 2.33 -0.86
N HIS A 44 -5.06 1.84 -1.96
CA HIS A 44 -5.78 1.37 -3.15
C HIS A 44 -5.35 -0.03 -3.54
N ILE A 45 -6.30 -0.80 -4.06
CA ILE A 45 -6.01 -2.09 -4.71
C ILE A 45 -6.66 -2.05 -6.09
N ASP A 46 -5.87 -2.25 -7.14
CA ASP A 46 -6.31 -2.24 -8.53
C ASP A 46 -7.10 -0.96 -8.88
N GLY A 47 -6.66 0.17 -8.36
CA GLY A 47 -7.29 1.46 -8.60
C GLY A 47 -8.52 1.76 -7.75
N MET A 48 -8.98 0.80 -6.94
CA MET A 48 -10.11 0.99 -6.04
C MET A 48 -9.63 1.45 -4.67
N THR A 49 -10.28 2.48 -4.13
CA THR A 49 -9.95 2.96 -2.78
C THR A 49 -10.44 1.95 -1.74
N MET A 50 -9.51 1.32 -1.05
CA MET A 50 -9.83 0.33 0.00
C MET A 50 -9.88 0.99 1.38
N ILE A 51 -8.97 1.93 1.64
CA ILE A 51 -8.92 2.71 2.86
C ILE A 51 -8.93 4.18 2.44
N GLU A 52 -9.94 4.91 2.87
CA GLU A 52 -10.05 6.34 2.59
C GLU A 52 -9.00 7.13 3.39
N GLY A 53 -8.86 8.40 3.08
CA GLY A 53 -7.80 9.24 3.62
C GLY A 53 -7.67 9.21 5.13
N VAL A 54 -6.52 8.76 5.61
CA VAL A 54 -6.16 8.74 7.01
C VAL A 54 -5.07 9.77 7.25
N ARG A 55 -5.26 10.60 8.28
CA ARG A 55 -4.29 11.64 8.62
C ARG A 55 -3.12 11.04 9.39
N HIS A 56 -1.91 11.37 8.96
CA HIS A 56 -0.68 10.96 9.61
C HIS A 56 0.18 12.19 9.90
N PRO A 57 0.42 12.50 11.18
CA PRO A 57 1.40 13.54 11.52
C PRO A 57 2.81 13.00 11.21
N ILE A 58 3.63 13.84 10.58
CA ILE A 58 5.01 13.50 10.28
C ILE A 58 5.93 14.60 10.80
N THR A 59 7.18 14.23 11.03
CA THR A 59 8.21 15.15 11.53
C THR A 59 9.24 15.44 10.44
N ALA A 60 10.07 16.45 10.68
CA ALA A 60 11.20 16.71 9.80
C ALA A 60 12.16 15.53 9.86
N GLY A 61 12.68 15.12 8.72
CA GLY A 61 13.58 13.98 8.59
C GLY A 61 12.88 12.72 8.10
N ASN A 62 13.36 11.57 8.56
CA ASN A 62 12.86 10.27 8.13
C ASN A 62 11.62 9.88 8.94
N ASN A 63 10.60 9.37 8.22
CA ASN A 63 9.37 8.88 8.83
C ASN A 63 9.05 7.49 8.30
N THR A 64 8.57 6.63 9.19
CA THR A 64 8.06 5.30 8.84
C THR A 64 6.63 5.22 9.32
N LEU A 65 5.70 5.09 8.40
CA LEU A 65 4.27 5.04 8.69
C LEU A 65 3.75 3.62 8.54
N GLU A 66 3.15 3.09 9.61
CA GLU A 66 2.42 1.83 9.54
C GLU A 66 0.98 2.14 9.15
N LEU A 67 0.59 1.69 7.96
CA LEU A 67 -0.73 1.97 7.40
C LEU A 67 -1.73 0.92 7.87
N LYS A 68 -3.01 1.19 7.60
CA LYS A 68 -4.07 0.26 7.98
C LYS A 68 -3.98 -1.02 7.15
N GLN A 69 -4.32 -2.14 7.79
CA GLN A 69 -4.30 -3.45 7.15
C GLN A 69 -5.41 -3.56 6.11
N MET A 70 -5.07 -4.13 4.96
CA MET A 70 -6.03 -4.42 3.89
C MET A 70 -6.20 -5.93 3.75
N ARG A 71 -7.31 -6.35 3.14
CA ARG A 71 -7.61 -7.77 2.93
C ARG A 71 -8.22 -7.97 1.55
N ILE A 72 -7.84 -9.08 0.91
CA ILE A 72 -8.46 -9.52 -0.32
C ILE A 72 -9.06 -10.90 -0.07
N VAL A 73 -10.38 -11.00 -0.22
CA VAL A 73 -11.11 -12.27 -0.03
C VAL A 73 -11.14 -13.02 -1.35
N ASN A 74 -10.86 -14.32 -1.31
CA ASN A 74 -10.80 -15.18 -2.49
C ASN A 74 -9.93 -14.56 -3.59
N PRO A 75 -8.64 -14.27 -3.29
CA PRO A 75 -7.79 -13.61 -4.27
C PRO A 75 -7.58 -14.48 -5.49
N ARG A 76 -7.50 -13.84 -6.64
CA ARG A 76 -7.15 -14.53 -7.88
C ARG A 76 -5.68 -14.86 -7.86
N THR A 77 -5.32 -16.08 -8.25
CA THR A 77 -3.93 -16.51 -8.32
C THR A 77 -3.46 -16.67 -9.76
N VAL A 78 -4.37 -17.10 -10.65
CA VAL A 78 -4.04 -17.38 -12.05
C VAL A 78 -5.07 -16.72 -12.94
N ARG A 79 -4.58 -16.16 -14.05
CA ARG A 79 -5.44 -15.62 -15.12
C ARG A 79 -5.99 -16.76 -15.98
N PRO A 80 -7.05 -16.52 -16.78
CA PRO A 80 -7.59 -17.54 -17.70
C PRO A 80 -6.55 -18.10 -18.66
N ASP A 81 -5.50 -17.33 -19.00
CA ASP A 81 -4.42 -17.77 -19.90
C ASP A 81 -3.33 -18.58 -19.17
N GLY A 82 -3.47 -18.84 -17.87
CA GLY A 82 -2.50 -19.60 -17.09
C GLY A 82 -1.40 -18.77 -16.45
N GLU A 83 -1.30 -17.50 -16.78
CA GLU A 83 -0.31 -16.60 -16.19
C GLU A 83 -0.74 -16.15 -14.79
N PRO A 84 0.21 -15.78 -13.91
CA PRO A 84 -0.15 -15.29 -12.57
C PRO A 84 -1.05 -14.06 -12.65
N ALA A 85 -2.10 -14.04 -11.83
CA ALA A 85 -2.93 -12.87 -11.66
C ALA A 85 -2.16 -11.82 -10.85
N LEU A 86 -2.20 -10.57 -11.28
CA LEU A 86 -1.46 -9.48 -10.64
C LEU A 86 -2.42 -8.52 -9.95
N TYR A 87 -1.99 -8.02 -8.82
CA TYR A 87 -2.68 -6.97 -8.08
C TYR A 87 -1.78 -5.75 -7.97
N ASP A 88 -2.37 -4.58 -8.15
CA ASP A 88 -1.66 -3.31 -7.99
C ASP A 88 -1.98 -2.76 -6.60
N LEU A 89 -0.99 -2.77 -5.71
CA LEU A 89 -1.12 -2.25 -4.35
C LEU A 89 -0.52 -0.85 -4.33
N ALA A 90 -1.33 0.15 -4.04
CA ALA A 90 -0.91 1.53 -4.15
C ALA A 90 -1.28 2.35 -2.92
N VAL A 91 -0.52 3.41 -2.69
CA VAL A 91 -0.88 4.46 -1.75
C VAL A 91 -0.84 5.79 -2.47
N ARG A 92 -1.78 6.67 -2.13
CA ARG A 92 -1.80 8.05 -2.61
C ARG A 92 -1.63 8.97 -1.43
N VAL A 93 -0.64 9.83 -1.52
CA VAL A 93 -0.27 10.75 -0.43
C VAL A 93 -0.66 12.17 -0.81
N TYR A 94 -1.37 12.83 0.08
CA TYR A 94 -1.77 14.23 -0.07
C TYR A 94 -1.05 15.07 0.98
N ALA A 95 -0.40 16.11 0.53
CA ALA A 95 0.28 17.08 1.40
C ALA A 95 -0.05 18.49 0.96
N VAL A 96 -0.09 19.42 1.90
CA VAL A 96 -0.43 20.81 1.60
C VAL A 96 0.59 21.39 0.63
N GLY A 97 0.09 21.99 -0.46
CA GLY A 97 0.92 22.66 -1.46
C GLY A 97 1.58 21.73 -2.47
N LEU A 98 1.30 20.43 -2.41
CA LEU A 98 1.86 19.45 -3.36
C LEU A 98 0.75 18.75 -4.12
N ASP A 99 1.06 18.35 -5.36
CA ASP A 99 0.20 17.44 -6.10
C ASP A 99 0.20 16.07 -5.42
N PRO A 100 -0.89 15.29 -5.51
CA PRO A 100 -0.93 13.96 -4.92
C PRO A 100 0.21 13.07 -5.47
N ILE A 101 0.82 12.31 -4.58
CA ILE A 101 1.91 11.40 -4.93
C ILE A 101 1.38 9.97 -4.88
N LEU A 102 1.51 9.24 -5.99
CA LEU A 102 1.08 7.86 -6.08
C LEU A 102 2.31 6.94 -6.09
N VAL A 103 2.31 5.95 -5.20
CA VAL A 103 3.35 4.92 -5.15
C VAL A 103 2.65 3.58 -5.21
N SER A 104 3.14 2.68 -6.06
CA SER A 104 2.50 1.38 -6.23
C SER A 104 3.51 0.26 -6.41
N GLU A 105 3.05 -0.96 -6.13
CA GLU A 105 3.79 -2.18 -6.37
C GLU A 105 2.83 -3.23 -6.92
N THR A 106 3.24 -3.91 -7.98
CA THR A 106 2.46 -5.00 -8.57
C THR A 106 2.91 -6.32 -7.96
N VAL A 107 1.95 -7.09 -7.43
CA VAL A 107 2.25 -8.34 -6.73
C VAL A 107 1.38 -9.48 -7.25
N SER A 108 1.89 -10.71 -7.08
CA SER A 108 1.14 -11.94 -7.35
C SER A 108 1.06 -12.75 -6.06
N PHE A 109 -0.10 -13.38 -5.83
CA PHE A 109 -0.28 -14.26 -4.66
C PHE A 109 -0.20 -15.74 -5.02
N LEU A 110 0.16 -16.07 -6.25
CA LEU A 110 0.20 -17.47 -6.73
C LEU A 110 1.07 -18.35 -5.83
N ASN A 111 2.31 -17.94 -5.61
CA ASN A 111 3.24 -18.73 -4.79
C ASN A 111 2.82 -18.76 -3.32
N LEU A 112 2.28 -17.65 -2.82
CA LEU A 112 1.86 -17.54 -1.43
C LEU A 112 0.73 -18.51 -1.10
N ILE A 113 -0.28 -18.60 -1.97
CA ILE A 113 -1.44 -19.47 -1.76
C ILE A 113 -1.09 -20.93 -2.10
N LYS A 114 -0.29 -21.13 -3.14
CA LYS A 114 0.10 -22.47 -3.60
C LYS A 114 0.90 -23.22 -2.53
N ASP A 115 1.76 -22.50 -1.79
CA ASP A 115 2.57 -23.11 -0.74
C ASP A 115 1.73 -23.56 0.46
N HIS A 116 0.46 -23.15 0.55
CA HIS A 116 -0.45 -23.47 1.64
C HIS A 116 -1.62 -24.37 1.20
N SER A 117 -1.63 -24.77 -0.05
CA SER A 117 -2.72 -25.62 -0.58
C SER A 117 -2.38 -27.10 -0.59
#